data_245953b7093feeb29e17069d8ab54cd1
#
_entry.id   245953b7093feeb29e17069d8ab54cd1
#
_cell.length_a   1.000
_cell.length_b   1.000
_cell.length_c   1.000
_cell.angle_alpha   90.00
_cell.angle_beta   90.00
_cell.angle_gamma   90.00
#
_symmetry.space_group_name_H-M   'P 1'
#
loop_
_entity.id
_entity.type
_entity.pdbx_description
1 polymer ?
#
loop_
_entity_poly.entity_id
_entity_poly.type
_entity_poly.pdbx_seq_one_letter_code
_entity_poly.pdbx_strand_id
1 'polypeptide(L)'
;MLLPKRVKHRKQHRGRMTGRAMRGNKIAHGEYGLVALGPAWITNRQIEAARIAMTRYIKRGGQVWIQIFPDKPITAKPAETRMGSGKGSPEYWVAVVKPGRVMFEMNGVSEEIAKEAMRLASHKLPIKCKFVTRAQQEAEAAAQEKGGEA
;
A
#
# COMPACT_ATOMS: atom_id res chain seq x y z
N MET A 1 -6.28 11.56 8.64
CA MET A 1 -6.25 10.35 7.81
C MET A 1 -6.41 10.72 6.35
N LEU A 2 -5.90 9.87 5.46
CA LEU A 2 -6.00 10.09 4.03
C LEU A 2 -7.44 9.88 3.55
N LEU A 3 -7.98 10.89 2.86
CA LEU A 3 -9.32 10.84 2.28
C LEU A 3 -9.31 11.61 0.95
N PRO A 4 -10.07 11.17 -0.06
CA PRO A 4 -10.24 11.97 -1.26
C PRO A 4 -11.00 13.26 -0.97
N LYS A 5 -10.53 14.37 -1.52
CA LYS A 5 -11.23 15.67 -1.37
C LYS A 5 -12.51 15.73 -2.21
N ARG A 6 -12.48 15.13 -3.40
CA ARG A 6 -13.62 15.06 -4.31
C ARG A 6 -13.72 13.68 -4.93
N VAL A 7 -14.94 13.20 -5.11
CA VAL A 7 -15.23 11.91 -5.72
C VAL A 7 -16.37 12.08 -6.71
N LYS A 8 -16.22 11.54 -7.93
CA LYS A 8 -17.30 11.52 -8.90
C LYS A 8 -18.44 10.63 -8.43
N HIS A 9 -18.12 9.49 -7.83
CA HIS A 9 -19.08 8.52 -7.32
C HIS A 9 -18.74 8.17 -5.89
N ARG A 10 -19.62 8.48 -4.96
CA ARG A 10 -19.44 8.15 -3.53
C ARG A 10 -19.55 6.66 -3.25
N LYS A 11 -20.26 5.94 -4.12
CA LYS A 11 -20.49 4.51 -4.00
C LYS A 11 -20.00 3.82 -5.27
N GLN A 12 -19.23 2.75 -5.11
CA GLN A 12 -18.65 2.02 -6.22
C GLN A 12 -18.88 0.52 -6.04
N HIS A 13 -18.85 -0.22 -7.16
CA HIS A 13 -18.89 -1.66 -7.12
C HIS A 13 -17.58 -2.21 -6.53
N ARG A 14 -17.67 -3.38 -5.86
CA ARG A 14 -16.49 -4.00 -5.25
C ARG A 14 -15.40 -4.32 -6.25
N GLY A 15 -15.76 -4.84 -7.42
CA GLY A 15 -14.79 -5.24 -8.42
C GLY A 15 -14.01 -6.49 -8.03
N ARG A 16 -13.08 -6.89 -8.86
CA ARG A 16 -12.18 -8.03 -8.64
C ARG A 16 -10.74 -7.57 -8.51
N MET A 17 -10.02 -8.16 -7.56
CA MET A 17 -8.59 -7.91 -7.35
C MET A 17 -7.78 -8.99 -8.09
N THR A 18 -7.67 -8.86 -9.41
CA THR A 18 -6.91 -9.80 -10.24
C THR A 18 -5.67 -9.14 -10.81
N GLY A 19 -4.67 -9.96 -11.14
CA GLY A 19 -3.45 -9.51 -11.80
C GLY A 19 -2.40 -8.99 -10.84
N ARG A 20 -1.32 -8.46 -11.42
CA ARG A 20 -0.19 -7.86 -10.72
C ARG A 20 -0.16 -6.36 -10.97
N ALA A 21 0.53 -5.65 -10.10
CA ALA A 21 0.73 -4.22 -10.28
C ALA A 21 1.56 -3.94 -11.53
N MET A 22 0.98 -3.19 -12.45
CA MET A 22 1.65 -2.74 -13.69
C MET A 22 2.31 -1.38 -13.50
N ARG A 23 1.81 -0.61 -12.53
CA ARG A 23 2.35 0.72 -12.18
C ARG A 23 2.63 0.75 -10.67
N GLY A 24 3.59 1.56 -10.27
CA GLY A 24 3.97 1.67 -8.87
C GLY A 24 4.61 0.40 -8.34
N ASN A 25 5.23 -0.40 -9.19
CA ASN A 25 5.93 -1.63 -8.83
C ASN A 25 7.43 -1.42 -8.65
N LYS A 26 7.92 -0.19 -8.76
CA LYS A 26 9.33 0.17 -8.56
C LYS A 26 9.45 1.31 -7.56
N ILE A 27 10.55 1.32 -6.81
CA ILE A 27 10.87 2.41 -5.90
C ILE A 27 11.18 3.66 -6.73
N ALA A 28 10.47 4.76 -6.45
CA ALA A 28 10.57 6.00 -7.21
C ALA A 28 11.36 7.10 -6.48
N HIS A 29 11.17 7.26 -5.18
CA HIS A 29 11.71 8.38 -4.41
C HIS A 29 12.76 7.99 -3.39
N GLY A 30 12.59 6.84 -2.73
CA GLY A 30 13.47 6.40 -1.66
C GLY A 30 14.50 5.37 -2.11
N GLU A 31 15.24 4.85 -1.15
CA GLU A 31 16.19 3.76 -1.37
C GLU A 31 15.62 2.42 -0.93
N TYR A 32 14.61 2.44 -0.06
CA TYR A 32 13.98 1.26 0.52
C TYR A 32 12.49 1.30 0.27
N GLY A 33 11.88 0.12 0.13
CA GLY A 33 10.45 0.03 -0.11
C GLY A 33 9.83 -1.19 0.54
N LEU A 34 8.53 -1.10 0.80
CA LEU A 34 7.71 -2.20 1.27
C LEU A 34 6.75 -2.58 0.15
N VAL A 35 6.89 -3.81 -0.34
CA VAL A 35 6.16 -4.31 -1.50
C VAL A 35 5.10 -5.31 -1.05
N ALA A 36 3.91 -5.20 -1.62
CA ALA A 36 2.82 -6.14 -1.36
C ALA A 36 3.10 -7.48 -2.06
N LEU A 37 2.91 -8.58 -1.33
CA LEU A 37 3.05 -9.93 -1.87
C LEU A 37 1.71 -10.54 -2.28
N GLY A 38 0.60 -9.93 -1.91
CA GLY A 38 -0.73 -10.39 -2.27
C GLY A 38 -1.68 -9.23 -2.56
N PRO A 39 -2.89 -9.53 -3.07
CA PRO A 39 -3.91 -8.51 -3.27
C PRO A 39 -4.61 -8.20 -1.95
N ALA A 40 -4.94 -6.92 -1.73
CA ALA A 40 -5.71 -6.52 -0.56
C ALA A 40 -6.35 -5.16 -0.74
N TRP A 41 -7.39 -4.93 0.06
CA TRP A 41 -7.95 -3.62 0.30
C TRP A 41 -7.36 -3.10 1.61
N ILE A 42 -6.54 -2.05 1.51
CA ILE A 42 -5.89 -1.45 2.68
C ILE A 42 -6.66 -0.20 3.06
N THR A 43 -7.18 -0.18 4.28
CA THR A 43 -7.99 0.94 4.75
C THR A 43 -7.11 2.15 5.05
N ASN A 44 -7.72 3.35 5.04
CA ASN A 44 -7.02 4.57 5.40
C ASN A 44 -6.48 4.52 6.84
N ARG A 45 -7.16 3.82 7.75
CA ARG A 45 -6.69 3.61 9.12
C ARG A 45 -5.45 2.72 9.17
N GLN A 46 -5.41 1.66 8.36
CA GLN A 46 -4.25 0.78 8.27
C GLN A 46 -3.03 1.51 7.70
N ILE A 47 -3.23 2.32 6.67
CA ILE A 47 -2.17 3.15 6.08
C ILE A 47 -1.60 4.11 7.14
N GLU A 48 -2.46 4.78 7.88
CA GLU A 48 -2.05 5.71 8.93
C GLU A 48 -1.31 4.99 10.06
N ALA A 49 -1.80 3.83 10.48
CA ALA A 49 -1.15 3.02 11.52
C ALA A 49 0.25 2.58 11.09
N ALA A 50 0.41 2.15 9.84
CA ALA A 50 1.71 1.77 9.29
C ALA A 50 2.67 2.95 9.24
N ARG A 51 2.19 4.12 8.79
CA ARG A 51 2.98 5.35 8.75
C ARG A 51 3.48 5.72 10.15
N ILE A 52 2.60 5.69 11.13
CA ILE A 52 2.95 6.03 12.52
C ILE A 52 4.01 5.05 13.05
N ALA A 53 3.85 3.76 12.81
CA ALA A 53 4.81 2.75 13.26
C ALA A 53 6.20 3.00 12.67
N MET A 54 6.30 3.28 11.37
CA MET A 54 7.56 3.60 10.72
C MET A 54 8.18 4.89 11.27
N THR A 55 7.39 5.93 11.37
CA THR A 55 7.86 7.25 11.79
C THR A 55 8.38 7.24 13.23
N ARG A 56 7.71 6.52 14.12
CA ARG A 56 8.16 6.36 15.51
C ARG A 56 9.50 5.65 15.60
N TYR A 57 9.70 4.63 14.79
CA TYR A 57 10.94 3.85 14.83
C TYR A 57 12.13 4.64 14.31
N ILE A 58 11.99 5.31 13.18
CA ILE A 58 13.08 6.10 12.60
C ILE A 58 13.26 7.46 13.29
N LYS A 59 12.31 7.82 14.16
CA LYS A 59 12.24 9.11 14.85
C LYS A 59 12.22 10.23 13.80
N ARG A 60 13.10 11.19 13.84
CA ARG A 60 13.13 12.28 12.87
C ARG A 60 14.27 12.13 11.86
N GLY A 61 14.88 10.95 11.81
CA GLY A 61 16.11 10.71 11.07
C GLY A 61 15.96 10.36 9.60
N GLY A 62 14.76 10.40 9.03
CA GLY A 62 14.57 10.01 7.64
C GLY A 62 13.28 10.54 7.05
N GLN A 63 13.02 10.13 5.81
CA GLN A 63 11.80 10.49 5.07
C GLN A 63 11.02 9.23 4.71
N VAL A 64 9.69 9.35 4.77
CA VAL A 64 8.75 8.27 4.41
C VAL A 64 7.79 8.81 3.35
N TRP A 65 7.60 8.05 2.29
CA TRP A 65 6.60 8.33 1.26
C TRP A 65 5.54 7.25 1.27
N ILE A 66 4.27 7.67 1.22
CA ILE A 66 3.13 6.78 1.06
C ILE A 66 2.78 6.76 -0.42
N GLN A 67 2.93 5.61 -1.08
CA GLN A 67 2.72 5.46 -2.52
C GLN A 67 1.35 4.89 -2.89
N ILE A 68 0.51 4.62 -1.91
CA ILE A 68 -0.87 4.17 -2.11
C ILE A 68 -1.83 5.19 -1.53
N PHE A 69 -3.01 5.31 -2.13
CA PHE A 69 -4.02 6.25 -1.67
C PHE A 69 -5.39 5.57 -1.58
N PRO A 70 -6.13 5.78 -0.49
CA PRO A 70 -7.44 5.15 -0.29
C PRO A 70 -8.52 5.93 -1.04
N ASP A 71 -8.71 5.61 -2.31
CA ASP A 71 -9.64 6.30 -3.20
C ASP A 71 -10.96 5.55 -3.42
N LYS A 72 -11.07 4.32 -2.96
CA LYS A 72 -12.27 3.50 -3.13
C LYS A 72 -13.13 3.53 -1.88
N PRO A 73 -14.39 4.00 -1.98
CA PRO A 73 -15.30 3.99 -0.85
C PRO A 73 -15.88 2.59 -0.62
N ILE A 74 -15.94 2.17 0.65
CA ILE A 74 -16.59 0.93 1.05
C ILE A 74 -17.84 1.28 1.83
N THR A 75 -18.95 0.69 1.42
CA THR A 75 -20.25 0.90 2.04
C THR A 75 -20.63 -0.34 2.85
N ALA A 76 -21.25 -0.11 4.00
CA ALA A 76 -21.87 -1.16 4.78
C ALA A 76 -23.30 -0.76 5.10
N LYS A 77 -24.22 -1.72 5.01
CA LYS A 77 -25.59 -1.47 5.44
C LYS A 77 -25.66 -1.56 6.96
N PRO A 78 -26.39 -0.63 7.63
CA PRO A 78 -26.66 -0.79 9.05
C PRO A 78 -27.33 -2.15 9.33
N ALA A 79 -27.07 -2.74 10.49
CA ALA A 79 -27.61 -4.05 10.86
C ALA A 79 -29.14 -4.10 10.83
N GLU A 80 -29.80 -2.95 11.03
CA GLU A 80 -31.25 -2.80 11.06
C GLU A 80 -31.87 -2.54 9.69
N THR A 81 -31.07 -2.37 8.63
CA THR A 81 -31.58 -2.07 7.31
C THR A 81 -32.06 -3.35 6.60
N ARG A 82 -33.27 -3.33 6.09
CA ARG A 82 -33.83 -4.46 5.33
C ARG A 82 -33.07 -4.65 4.02
N MET A 83 -32.92 -5.92 3.60
CA MET A 83 -32.31 -6.24 2.31
C MET A 83 -33.11 -5.60 1.17
N GLY A 84 -32.39 -5.01 0.21
CA GLY A 84 -32.99 -4.38 -0.96
C GLY A 84 -33.24 -2.88 -0.88
N SER A 85 -32.93 -2.22 0.22
CA SER A 85 -33.13 -0.77 0.38
C SER A 85 -31.96 0.09 -0.17
N GLY A 86 -31.14 -0.44 -1.11
CA GLY A 86 -30.02 0.27 -1.72
C GLY A 86 -28.71 0.14 -0.94
N LYS A 87 -27.63 0.73 -1.48
CA LYS A 87 -26.34 0.75 -0.81
C LYS A 87 -26.36 1.69 0.39
N GLY A 88 -25.72 1.27 1.47
CA GLY A 88 -25.50 2.13 2.62
C GLY A 88 -24.57 3.31 2.30
N SER A 89 -24.40 4.22 3.24
CA SER A 89 -23.46 5.32 3.12
C SER A 89 -22.00 4.82 3.16
N PRO A 90 -21.05 5.50 2.51
CA PRO A 90 -19.64 5.13 2.63
C PRO A 90 -19.18 5.23 4.09
N GLU A 91 -18.63 4.15 4.62
CA GLU A 91 -18.10 4.10 5.99
C GLU A 91 -16.60 4.39 6.05
N TYR A 92 -15.85 3.91 5.08
CA TYR A 92 -14.41 4.08 5.06
C TYR A 92 -13.89 3.96 3.63
N TRP A 93 -12.63 4.32 3.47
CA TRP A 93 -11.95 4.34 2.18
C TRP A 93 -10.82 3.34 2.18
N VAL A 94 -10.59 2.70 1.05
CA VAL A 94 -9.52 1.71 0.89
C VAL A 94 -8.70 1.99 -0.36
N ALA A 95 -7.42 1.61 -0.29
CA ALA A 95 -6.56 1.49 -1.45
C ALA A 95 -6.62 0.05 -1.96
N VAL A 96 -6.88 -0.13 -3.24
CA VAL A 96 -6.83 -1.45 -3.88
C VAL A 96 -5.39 -1.73 -4.26
N VAL A 97 -4.78 -2.72 -3.60
CA VAL A 97 -3.37 -3.05 -3.79
C VAL A 97 -3.26 -4.42 -4.45
N LYS A 98 -2.46 -4.49 -5.51
CA LYS A 98 -2.15 -5.73 -6.23
C LYS A 98 -0.75 -6.21 -5.88
N PRO A 99 -0.45 -7.52 -6.03
CA PRO A 99 0.90 -8.02 -5.78
C PRO A 99 1.96 -7.28 -6.61
N GLY A 100 3.08 -6.96 -5.98
CA GLY A 100 4.16 -6.21 -6.60
C GLY A 100 4.11 -4.71 -6.41
N ARG A 101 3.03 -4.17 -5.85
CA ARG A 101 2.90 -2.72 -5.59
C ARG A 101 3.83 -2.28 -4.47
N VAL A 102 4.63 -1.25 -4.72
CA VAL A 102 5.39 -0.57 -3.67
C VAL A 102 4.41 0.33 -2.91
N MET A 103 4.17 0.01 -1.64
CA MET A 103 3.21 0.73 -0.82
C MET A 103 3.83 1.91 -0.08
N PHE A 104 5.03 1.72 0.44
CA PHE A 104 5.76 2.73 1.21
C PHE A 104 7.21 2.75 0.76
N GLU A 105 7.80 3.94 0.80
CA GLU A 105 9.23 4.13 0.52
C GLU A 105 9.87 4.89 1.66
N MET A 106 11.16 4.68 1.85
CA MET A 106 11.93 5.29 2.93
C MET A 106 13.33 5.66 2.45
N ASN A 107 13.85 6.74 3.00
CA ASN A 107 15.20 7.21 2.71
C ASN A 107 15.79 7.92 3.94
N GLY A 108 17.10 8.13 3.95
CA GLY A 108 17.77 8.90 4.99
C GLY A 108 18.10 8.12 6.25
N VAL A 109 17.96 6.79 6.23
CA VAL A 109 18.35 5.90 7.34
C VAL A 109 19.13 4.73 6.82
N SER A 110 19.81 3.99 7.72
CA SER A 110 20.52 2.78 7.33
C SER A 110 19.56 1.66 6.93
N GLU A 111 20.03 0.70 6.17
CA GLU A 111 19.22 -0.44 5.73
C GLU A 111 18.64 -1.22 6.92
N GLU A 112 19.42 -1.44 7.97
CA GLU A 112 18.96 -2.16 9.16
C GLU A 112 17.79 -1.44 9.85
N ILE A 113 17.88 -0.13 9.99
CA ILE A 113 16.83 0.70 10.59
C ILE A 113 15.60 0.69 9.69
N ALA A 114 15.78 0.86 8.39
CA ALA A 114 14.68 0.84 7.42
C ALA A 114 13.95 -0.51 7.42
N LYS A 115 14.71 -1.61 7.45
CA LYS A 115 14.15 -2.97 7.46
C LYS A 115 13.29 -3.20 8.70
N GLU A 116 13.76 -2.79 9.87
CA GLU A 116 12.99 -2.95 11.11
C GLU A 116 11.76 -2.05 11.14
N ALA A 117 11.87 -0.81 10.69
CA ALA A 117 10.75 0.11 10.59
C ALA A 117 9.66 -0.45 9.65
N MET A 118 10.06 -0.99 8.49
CA MET A 118 9.13 -1.59 7.54
C MET A 118 8.49 -2.87 8.08
N ARG A 119 9.24 -3.65 8.87
CA ARG A 119 8.69 -4.84 9.55
C ARG A 119 7.57 -4.45 10.50
N LEU A 120 7.79 -3.42 11.31
CA LEU A 120 6.76 -2.92 12.23
C LEU A 120 5.54 -2.40 11.47
N ALA A 121 5.75 -1.71 10.37
CA ALA A 121 4.67 -1.24 9.51
C ALA A 121 3.87 -2.40 8.92
N SER A 122 4.54 -3.47 8.49
CA SER A 122 3.88 -4.63 7.88
C SER A 122 2.91 -5.33 8.82
N HIS A 123 3.15 -5.25 10.13
CA HIS A 123 2.25 -5.82 11.12
C HIS A 123 0.91 -5.08 11.20
N LYS A 124 0.83 -3.86 10.69
CA LYS A 124 -0.39 -3.06 10.65
C LYS A 124 -1.19 -3.28 9.37
N LEU A 125 -0.63 -4.01 8.42
CA LEU A 125 -1.24 -4.25 7.11
C LEU A 125 -1.84 -5.66 7.04
N PRO A 126 -2.92 -5.86 6.24
CA PRO A 126 -3.63 -7.14 6.19
C PRO A 126 -3.00 -8.20 5.30
N ILE A 127 -1.85 -7.90 4.69
CA ILE A 127 -1.18 -8.79 3.73
C ILE A 127 0.28 -8.99 4.10
N LYS A 128 0.86 -10.03 3.53
CA LYS A 128 2.30 -10.24 3.61
C LYS A 128 3.01 -9.24 2.72
N CYS A 129 4.12 -8.72 3.22
CA CYS A 129 4.90 -7.69 2.56
C CYS A 129 6.36 -8.11 2.49
N LYS A 130 7.08 -7.56 1.51
CA LYS A 130 8.50 -7.81 1.33
C LYS A 130 9.27 -6.48 1.40
N PHE A 131 10.32 -6.45 2.19
CA PHE A 131 11.27 -5.33 2.20
C PHE A 131 12.20 -5.46 0.99
N VAL A 132 12.33 -4.38 0.23
CA VAL A 132 13.22 -4.34 -0.93
C VAL A 132 14.07 -3.07 -0.88
N THR A 133 15.25 -3.14 -1.47
CA THR A 133 16.10 -1.97 -1.71
C THR A 133 16.03 -1.62 -3.20
N ARG A 134 16.31 -0.35 -3.52
CA ARG A 134 16.38 0.08 -4.92
C ARG A 134 17.45 -0.73 -5.68
N ALA A 135 18.59 -0.98 -5.04
CA ALA A 135 19.67 -1.76 -5.64
C ALA A 135 19.23 -3.19 -5.99
N GLN A 136 18.45 -3.83 -5.11
CA GLN A 136 17.89 -5.17 -5.37
C GLN A 136 16.93 -5.17 -6.55
N GLN A 137 16.03 -4.18 -6.63
CA GLN A 137 15.10 -4.07 -7.74
C GLN A 137 15.81 -3.87 -9.07
N GLU A 138 16.82 -3.02 -9.10
CA GLU A 138 17.63 -2.79 -10.30
C GLU A 138 18.40 -4.04 -10.73
N ALA A 139 18.94 -4.77 -9.78
CA ALA A 139 19.64 -6.02 -10.05
C ALA A 139 18.71 -7.11 -10.60
N GLU A 140 17.52 -7.24 -10.04
CA GLU A 140 16.49 -8.18 -10.52
C GLU A 140 16.02 -7.81 -11.94
N ALA A 141 15.79 -6.54 -12.22
CA ALA A 141 15.41 -6.07 -13.55
C ALA A 141 16.49 -6.37 -14.58
N ALA A 142 17.77 -6.12 -14.25
CA ALA A 142 18.90 -6.42 -15.13
C ALA A 142 19.02 -7.92 -15.38
N ALA A 143 18.79 -8.76 -14.37
CA ALA A 143 18.81 -10.22 -14.52
C ALA A 143 17.68 -10.73 -15.42
N GLN A 144 16.49 -10.14 -15.33
CA GLN A 144 15.37 -10.49 -16.18
C GLN A 144 15.61 -10.11 -17.66
N GLU A 145 16.21 -8.95 -17.90
CA GLU A 145 16.58 -8.52 -19.25
C GLU A 145 17.59 -9.49 -19.89
N LYS A 146 18.61 -9.89 -19.14
CA LYS A 146 19.60 -10.88 -19.61
C LYS A 146 18.99 -12.26 -19.86
N GLY A 147 18.04 -12.67 -19.05
CA GLY A 147 17.31 -13.92 -19.23
C GLY A 147 16.39 -13.94 -20.46
N GLY A 148 15.92 -12.76 -20.91
CA GLY A 148 15.08 -12.63 -22.09
C GLY A 148 15.83 -12.63 -23.41
N GLU A 149 17.15 -12.46 -23.39
CA GLU A 149 18.01 -12.47 -24.60
C GLU A 149 18.57 -13.84 -24.95
N ALA A 150 18.28 -14.83 -24.14
CA ALA A 150 18.81 -16.20 -24.36
C ALA A 150 17.94 -17.01 -25.31
#